data_dce0b9e9429a5098ff8e9db8da8c1271
#
_entry.id   dce0b9e9429a5098ff8e9db8da8c1271
#
_cell.length_a   1.000
_cell.length_b   1.000
_cell.length_c   1.000
_cell.angle_alpha   90.00
_cell.angle_beta   90.00
_cell.angle_gamma   90.00
#
_symmetry.space_group_name_H-M   'P 1'
#
loop_
_entity.id
_entity.type
_entity.pdbx_description
1 polymer ?
#
loop_
_entity_poly.entity_id
_entity_poly.type
_entity_poly.pdbx_seq_one_letter_code
_entity_poly.pdbx_strand_id
1 'polypeptide(L)'
;KLYFLPKPKDVNYKLNALKIGEYEDFTILSQGNRIEGFSVEASDFPLIIRRVRANDSIKMRFGNKNVHRFFVDRKISKIQRKYWLVVENKLGHVIFVPGLGCDVEHYSQNEQFYFKINGLD
;
A
#
# COMPACT_ATOMS: atom_id res chain seq x y z
N LYS A 1 -5.95 -10.89 30.79
CA LYS A 1 -7.05 -10.82 29.85
C LYS A 1 -6.57 -11.19 28.45
N LEU A 2 -7.20 -12.19 27.88
CA LEU A 2 -6.85 -12.65 26.55
C LEU A 2 -7.68 -11.93 25.49
N TYR A 3 -7.01 -11.43 24.49
CA TYR A 3 -7.65 -10.87 23.31
C TYR A 3 -7.43 -11.82 22.15
N PHE A 4 -8.49 -12.34 21.59
CA PHE A 4 -8.41 -13.14 20.38
C PHE A 4 -8.62 -12.24 19.19
N LEU A 5 -7.50 -11.89 18.55
CA LEU A 5 -7.56 -11.20 17.28
C LEU A 5 -7.57 -12.24 16.17
N PRO A 6 -8.47 -12.12 15.21
CA PRO A 6 -8.46 -13.04 14.08
C PRO A 6 -7.13 -12.91 13.34
N LYS A 7 -6.63 -14.03 12.82
CA LYS A 7 -5.48 -13.98 11.92
C LYS A 7 -5.82 -13.10 10.73
N PRO A 8 -4.90 -12.25 10.27
CA PRO A 8 -5.13 -11.51 9.04
C PRO A 8 -5.40 -12.50 7.92
N LYS A 9 -6.52 -12.33 7.24
CA LYS A 9 -6.80 -13.17 6.08
C LYS A 9 -5.83 -12.81 4.96
N ASP A 10 -5.57 -13.77 4.09
CA ASP A 10 -4.79 -13.53 2.89
C ASP A 10 -5.54 -12.56 1.98
N VAL A 11 -4.83 -11.60 1.42
CA VAL A 11 -5.38 -10.63 0.49
C VAL A 11 -4.56 -10.67 -0.78
N ASN A 12 -5.22 -10.88 -1.90
CA ASN A 12 -4.56 -10.91 -3.20
C ASN A 12 -5.55 -10.47 -4.28
N TYR A 13 -5.50 -9.17 -4.59
CA TYR A 13 -6.31 -8.60 -5.66
C TYR A 13 -5.42 -8.29 -6.85
N LYS A 14 -5.85 -8.72 -8.03
CA LYS A 14 -5.20 -8.38 -9.29
C LYS A 14 -6.04 -7.33 -10.00
N LEU A 15 -5.50 -6.14 -10.16
CA LEU A 15 -6.20 -5.03 -10.81
C LEU A 15 -5.57 -4.74 -12.17
N ASN A 16 -6.37 -4.85 -13.22
CA ASN A 16 -5.95 -4.52 -14.57
C ASN A 16 -6.15 -3.03 -14.87
N ALA A 17 -6.93 -2.34 -14.05
CA ALA A 17 -7.17 -0.91 -14.14
C ALA A 17 -7.55 -0.40 -12.75
N LEU A 18 -7.27 0.88 -12.47
CA LEU A 18 -7.71 1.52 -11.24
C LEU A 18 -9.07 2.17 -11.46
N LYS A 19 -10.03 1.79 -10.63
CA LYS A 19 -11.37 2.38 -10.65
C LYS A 19 -11.71 2.85 -9.25
N ILE A 20 -12.27 4.05 -9.16
CA ILE A 20 -12.76 4.60 -7.90
C ILE A 20 -13.89 3.69 -7.39
N GLY A 21 -13.81 3.30 -6.12
CA GLY A 21 -14.81 2.45 -5.51
C GLY A 21 -14.33 1.80 -4.24
N GLU A 22 -15.25 1.14 -3.57
CA GLU A 22 -14.98 0.38 -2.35
C GLU A 22 -14.80 -1.09 -2.67
N TYR A 23 -13.70 -1.64 -2.15
CA TYR A 23 -13.44 -3.07 -2.16
C TYR A 23 -13.53 -3.57 -0.72
N GLU A 24 -13.51 -4.87 -0.52
CA GLU A 24 -13.65 -5.43 0.83
C GLU A 24 -12.55 -4.93 1.78
N ASP A 25 -11.31 -4.92 1.32
CA ASP A 25 -10.16 -4.62 2.17
C ASP A 25 -9.57 -3.23 1.95
N PHE A 26 -9.98 -2.53 0.91
CA PHE A 26 -9.45 -1.22 0.60
C PHE A 26 -10.45 -0.40 -0.20
N THR A 27 -10.18 0.90 -0.28
CA THR A 27 -11.01 1.85 -1.05
C THR A 27 -10.12 2.72 -1.91
N ILE A 28 -10.51 2.91 -3.17
CA ILE A 28 -9.82 3.80 -4.11
C ILE A 28 -10.67 5.06 -4.29
N LEU A 29 -10.04 6.21 -4.05
CA LEU A 29 -10.72 7.51 -4.05
C LEU A 29 -10.09 8.45 -5.08
N SER A 30 -10.84 9.48 -5.48
CA SER A 30 -10.33 10.54 -6.35
C SER A 30 -9.69 11.69 -5.58
N GLN A 31 -9.87 11.75 -4.26
CA GLN A 31 -9.32 12.79 -3.39
C GLN A 31 -8.91 12.19 -2.05
N GLY A 32 -7.86 12.74 -1.46
CA GLY A 32 -7.38 12.29 -0.16
C GLY A 32 -6.12 13.03 0.27
N ASN A 33 -5.48 12.53 1.33
CA ASN A 33 -4.21 13.06 1.78
C ASN A 33 -3.09 12.68 0.80
N ARG A 34 -2.11 13.56 0.67
CA ARG A 34 -1.03 13.38 -0.29
C ARG A 34 -0.26 12.07 -0.12
N ILE A 35 -0.04 11.64 1.12
CA ILE A 35 0.65 10.37 1.39
C ILE A 35 -0.18 9.14 1.06
N GLU A 36 -1.45 9.32 0.72
CA GLU A 36 -2.34 8.24 0.26
C GLU A 36 -2.43 8.20 -1.26
N GLY A 37 -1.79 9.15 -1.94
CA GLY A 37 -1.87 9.30 -3.39
C GLY A 37 -0.67 8.74 -4.12
N PHE A 38 -0.91 8.29 -5.33
CA PHE A 38 0.13 7.78 -6.22
C PHE A 38 -0.33 7.87 -7.67
N SER A 39 0.63 7.75 -8.58
CA SER A 39 0.37 7.74 -10.02
C SER A 39 0.95 6.49 -10.64
N VAL A 40 0.24 5.92 -11.59
CA VAL A 40 0.68 4.70 -12.30
C VAL A 40 0.53 4.89 -13.80
N GLU A 41 1.32 4.14 -14.54
CA GLU A 41 1.26 4.09 -16.00
C GLU A 41 0.69 2.76 -16.45
N ALA A 42 0.29 2.68 -17.72
CA ALA A 42 -0.24 1.44 -18.30
C ALA A 42 0.73 0.26 -18.14
N SER A 43 2.04 0.53 -18.17
CA SER A 43 3.08 -0.49 -18.03
C SER A 43 3.19 -1.08 -16.63
N ASP A 44 2.60 -0.44 -15.63
CA ASP A 44 2.59 -0.95 -14.25
C ASP A 44 1.58 -2.07 -14.03
N PHE A 45 0.55 -2.14 -14.87
CA PHE A 45 -0.52 -3.11 -14.72
C PHE A 45 -0.13 -4.49 -15.26
N PRO A 46 -0.66 -5.57 -14.68
CA PRO A 46 -1.61 -5.56 -13.56
C PRO A 46 -0.96 -5.21 -12.23
N LEU A 47 -1.72 -4.53 -11.37
CA LEU A 47 -1.31 -4.25 -10.01
C LEU A 47 -1.78 -5.38 -9.09
N ILE A 48 -0.96 -5.71 -8.11
CA ILE A 48 -1.30 -6.68 -7.08
C ILE A 48 -1.42 -5.96 -5.75
N ILE A 49 -2.56 -6.12 -5.11
CA ILE A 49 -2.80 -5.60 -3.75
C ILE A 49 -2.72 -6.79 -2.81
N ARG A 50 -1.78 -6.77 -1.89
CA ARG A 50 -1.53 -7.90 -0.98
C ARG A 50 -1.08 -7.43 0.38
N ARG A 51 -1.06 -8.36 1.35
CA ARG A 51 -0.49 -8.09 2.66
C ARG A 51 1.02 -7.86 2.56
N VAL A 52 1.52 -7.00 3.44
CA VAL A 52 2.95 -6.74 3.54
C VAL A 52 3.69 -8.01 3.96
N ARG A 53 4.90 -8.21 3.43
CA ARG A 53 5.78 -9.33 3.76
C ARG A 53 7.05 -8.80 4.43
N ALA A 54 7.72 -9.67 5.20
CA ALA A 54 8.90 -9.30 5.98
C ALA A 54 10.02 -8.65 5.15
N ASN A 55 10.19 -9.10 3.92
CA ASN A 55 11.28 -8.64 3.05
C ASN A 55 10.88 -7.56 2.06
N ASP A 56 9.68 -7.01 2.19
CA ASP A 56 9.24 -5.96 1.29
C ASP A 56 10.11 -4.73 1.40
N SER A 57 10.51 -4.20 0.26
CA SER A 57 11.26 -2.96 0.18
C SER A 57 10.70 -2.08 -0.92
N ILE A 58 10.95 -0.78 -0.81
CA ILE A 58 10.47 0.22 -1.76
C ILE A 58 11.63 1.12 -2.17
N LYS A 59 11.66 1.47 -3.45
CA LYS A 59 12.74 2.30 -4.00
C LYS A 59 12.53 3.76 -3.66
N MET A 60 13.47 4.33 -2.94
CA MET A 60 13.48 5.74 -2.57
C MET A 60 14.61 6.44 -3.30
N ARG A 61 14.71 7.77 -3.17
CA ARG A 61 15.77 8.56 -3.83
C ARG A 61 17.17 8.13 -3.42
N PHE A 62 17.32 7.70 -2.16
CA PHE A 62 18.61 7.33 -1.58
C PHE A 62 18.88 5.82 -1.59
N GLY A 63 18.03 5.05 -2.28
CA GLY A 63 18.14 3.59 -2.34
C GLY A 63 16.90 2.89 -1.82
N ASN A 64 16.98 1.57 -1.65
CA ASN A 64 15.87 0.78 -1.19
C ASN A 64 15.67 0.94 0.32
N LYS A 65 14.43 1.10 0.73
CA LYS A 65 14.04 1.16 2.14
C LYS A 65 13.12 -0.02 2.45
N ASN A 66 13.44 -0.77 3.50
CA ASN A 66 12.55 -1.84 3.96
C ASN A 66 11.21 -1.24 4.40
N VAL A 67 10.11 -1.83 3.95
CA VAL A 67 8.77 -1.32 4.26
C VAL A 67 8.51 -1.28 5.77
N HIS A 68 9.03 -2.25 6.52
CA HIS A 68 8.86 -2.28 7.97
C HIS A 68 9.55 -1.11 8.67
N ARG A 69 10.52 -0.49 8.03
CA ARG A 69 11.15 0.72 8.56
C ARG A 69 10.15 1.88 8.62
N PHE A 70 9.25 1.98 7.64
CA PHE A 70 8.17 2.98 7.70
C PHE A 70 7.29 2.76 8.93
N PHE A 71 6.99 1.51 9.26
CA PHE A 71 6.18 1.19 10.43
C PHE A 71 6.85 1.67 11.72
N VAL A 72 8.15 1.42 11.83
CA VAL A 72 8.93 1.86 13.01
C VAL A 72 8.96 3.39 13.06
N ASP A 73 9.26 4.04 11.95
CA ASP A 73 9.37 5.50 11.88
C ASP A 73 8.04 6.19 12.20
N ARG A 74 6.92 5.57 11.85
CA ARG A 74 5.57 6.10 12.07
C ARG A 74 4.93 5.56 13.33
N LYS A 75 5.65 4.76 14.11
CA LYS A 75 5.17 4.16 15.37
C LYS A 75 3.90 3.34 15.18
N ILE A 76 3.81 2.62 14.08
CA ILE A 76 2.68 1.74 13.81
C ILE A 76 2.81 0.50 14.70
N SER A 77 1.74 0.12 15.39
CA SER A 77 1.75 -1.04 16.28
C SER A 77 1.99 -2.33 15.51
N LYS A 78 2.59 -3.33 16.17
CA LYS A 78 2.84 -4.64 15.56
C LYS A 78 1.56 -5.31 15.10
N ILE A 79 0.45 -5.08 15.80
CA ILE A 79 -0.85 -5.63 15.46
C ILE A 79 -1.34 -5.04 14.14
N GLN A 80 -1.27 -3.73 13.99
CA GLN A 80 -1.71 -3.05 12.77
C GLN A 80 -0.87 -3.43 11.56
N ARG A 81 0.45 -3.64 11.74
CA ARG A 81 1.35 -4.01 10.64
C ARG A 81 0.90 -5.27 9.92
N LYS A 82 0.34 -6.22 10.65
CA LYS A 82 -0.12 -7.50 10.08
C LYS A 82 -1.27 -7.33 9.09
N TYR A 83 -2.04 -6.27 9.24
CA TYR A 83 -3.19 -5.98 8.38
C TYR A 83 -2.85 -5.02 7.24
N TRP A 84 -1.62 -4.52 7.19
CA TRP A 84 -1.22 -3.53 6.19
C TRP A 84 -1.13 -4.16 4.82
N LEU A 85 -1.55 -3.37 3.81
CA LEU A 85 -1.51 -3.77 2.41
C LEU A 85 -0.43 -2.99 1.69
N VAL A 86 0.11 -3.58 0.64
CA VAL A 86 1.03 -2.90 -0.28
C VAL A 86 0.54 -3.09 -1.71
N VAL A 87 0.95 -2.19 -2.58
CA VAL A 87 0.65 -2.27 -4.01
C VAL A 87 1.92 -2.66 -4.75
N GLU A 88 1.85 -3.74 -5.49
CA GLU A 88 2.94 -4.28 -6.28
C GLU A 88 2.62 -4.12 -7.76
N ASN A 89 3.60 -3.72 -8.56
CA ASN A 89 3.39 -3.57 -10.00
C ASN A 89 3.67 -4.87 -10.76
N LYS A 90 3.51 -4.84 -12.07
CA LYS A 90 3.72 -5.98 -12.96
C LYS A 90 5.10 -6.63 -12.78
N LEU A 91 6.11 -5.84 -12.45
CA LEU A 91 7.49 -6.33 -12.30
C LEU A 91 7.76 -6.93 -10.90
N GLY A 92 6.77 -6.95 -10.04
CA GLY A 92 6.95 -7.46 -8.68
C GLY A 92 7.55 -6.45 -7.70
N HIS A 93 7.59 -5.18 -8.06
CA HIS A 93 8.11 -4.12 -7.20
C HIS A 93 6.99 -3.52 -6.35
N VAL A 94 7.22 -3.35 -5.05
CA VAL A 94 6.31 -2.59 -4.20
C VAL A 94 6.45 -1.12 -4.58
N ILE A 95 5.38 -0.55 -5.10
CA ILE A 95 5.38 0.84 -5.57
C ILE A 95 4.67 1.80 -4.62
N PHE A 96 3.83 1.27 -3.75
CA PHE A 96 3.04 2.10 -2.86
C PHE A 96 2.70 1.36 -1.58
N VAL A 97 2.81 2.08 -0.45
CA VAL A 97 2.39 1.61 0.86
C VAL A 97 1.35 2.62 1.36
N PRO A 98 0.06 2.27 1.35
CA PRO A 98 -1.01 3.21 1.70
C PRO A 98 -0.78 3.90 3.05
N GLY A 99 -0.92 5.21 3.07
CA GLY A 99 -0.74 6.03 4.27
C GLY A 99 0.71 6.27 4.67
N LEU A 100 1.68 5.61 4.05
CA LEU A 100 3.09 5.72 4.43
C LEU A 100 3.98 6.29 3.33
N GLY A 101 3.70 5.98 2.08
CA GLY A 101 4.45 6.57 0.98
C GLY A 101 4.42 5.75 -0.29
N CYS A 102 5.02 6.30 -1.34
CA CYS A 102 5.19 5.59 -2.60
C CYS A 102 6.66 5.64 -3.03
N ASP A 103 7.00 4.82 -4.02
CA ASP A 103 8.37 4.82 -4.53
C ASP A 103 8.67 6.10 -5.33
N VAL A 104 9.94 6.30 -5.65
CA VAL A 104 10.40 7.51 -6.32
C VAL A 104 9.83 7.66 -7.73
N GLU A 105 9.47 6.58 -8.39
CA GLU A 105 8.98 6.58 -9.76
C GLU A 105 7.47 6.85 -9.87
N HIS A 106 6.72 6.61 -8.80
CA HIS A 106 5.24 6.73 -8.79
C HIS A 106 4.76 7.93 -7.98
N TYR A 107 5.68 8.70 -7.45
CA TYR A 107 5.36 9.96 -6.79
C TYR A 107 5.05 11.03 -7.83
N SER A 108 3.95 11.76 -7.63
CA SER A 108 3.57 12.86 -8.50
C SER A 108 2.94 13.97 -7.67
N GLN A 109 3.12 15.21 -8.11
CA GLN A 109 2.43 16.36 -7.51
C GLN A 109 0.93 16.34 -7.85
N ASN A 110 0.57 15.64 -8.92
CA ASN A 110 -0.81 15.50 -9.38
C ASN A 110 -1.22 14.04 -9.27
N GLU A 111 -1.42 13.57 -8.03
CA GLU A 111 -1.82 12.21 -7.78
C GLU A 111 -3.15 11.91 -8.49
N GLN A 112 -3.21 10.75 -9.14
CA GLN A 112 -4.39 10.32 -9.90
C GLN A 112 -5.38 9.60 -9.01
N PHE A 113 -4.89 8.85 -8.03
CA PHE A 113 -5.71 7.99 -7.18
C PHE A 113 -5.21 8.05 -5.76
N TYR A 114 -6.14 7.84 -4.83
CA TYR A 114 -5.87 7.76 -3.41
C TYR A 114 -6.35 6.41 -2.92
N PHE A 115 -5.56 5.77 -2.06
CA PHE A 115 -5.79 4.40 -1.63
C PHE A 115 -5.85 4.35 -0.11
N LYS A 116 -6.94 3.84 0.42
CA LYS A 116 -7.12 3.63 1.85
C LYS A 116 -7.31 2.17 2.17
N ILE A 117 -6.66 1.71 3.23
CA ILE A 117 -6.89 0.39 3.77
C ILE A 117 -8.10 0.48 4.71
N ASN A 118 -9.13 -0.34 4.45
CA ASN A 118 -10.31 -0.35 5.28
C ASN A 118 -10.00 -0.90 6.67
N GLY A 119 -10.47 -0.21 7.71
CA GLY A 119 -10.32 -0.66 9.08
C GLY A 119 -9.00 -0.35 9.77
N LEU A 120 -8.10 0.38 9.13
CA LEU A 120 -6.82 0.78 9.72
C LEU A 120 -6.74 2.28 10.05
N ASP A 121 -7.80 2.82 10.53
CA ASP A 121 -7.81 4.24 10.94
C ASP A 121 -7.12 4.45 12.30
#